data_6e397d96575f0d23618cf3828ff555ce
#
_entry.id   6e397d96575f0d23618cf3828ff555ce
#
_cell.length_a   1.000
_cell.length_b   1.000
_cell.length_c   1.000
_cell.angle_alpha   90.00
_cell.angle_beta   90.00
_cell.angle_gamma   90.00
#
_symmetry.space_group_name_H-M   'P 1'
#
loop_
_entity.id
_entity.type
_entity.pdbx_description
1 polymer ?
#
loop_
_entity_poly.entity_id
_entity_poly.type
_entity_poly.pdbx_seq_one_letter_code
_entity_poly.pdbx_strand_id
1 'polypeptide(L)'
;MKEREAQRILDVIRNKGYNSRMMTYATLQSDRREFLALTGLTLQEFQLLLNAFTPAYERRYPKDRTLADRPRQRCAGGGRKGVLDCPEQKLLFLLVYLKTYPLQVLMGELFGLSQPGVNYWIHRLLPVLRDALDSLSALPERNPNDFARSQTATGTEPRLIIDGTERRRQRPKSPEKQALHYSGKKKAHTDKNVVIVDLRRKCIGFLSRTYVGKTHDKKIADSEGISYPPKAELYKDTGFQGYEPAVTRTCQAKKKAAPRGTHSR
;
A
#
# COMPACT_ATOMS: atom_id res chain seq x y z
N MET A 1 -13.26 15.05 13.66
CA MET A 1 -13.04 15.43 12.24
C MET A 1 -13.36 14.28 11.29
N LYS A 2 -12.88 13.04 11.54
CA LYS A 2 -13.18 11.85 10.69
C LYS A 2 -14.65 11.43 10.63
N GLU A 3 -15.40 11.55 11.72
CA GLU A 3 -16.84 11.18 11.75
C GLU A 3 -17.71 12.11 10.89
N ARG A 4 -17.43 13.41 10.88
CA ARG A 4 -18.16 14.39 10.04
C ARG A 4 -17.87 14.18 8.55
N GLU A 5 -16.68 13.72 8.22
CA GLU A 5 -16.26 13.42 6.84
C GLU A 5 -16.89 12.10 6.36
N ALA A 6 -16.96 11.09 7.23
CA ALA A 6 -17.69 9.85 6.97
C ALA A 6 -19.18 10.11 6.80
N GLN A 7 -19.80 10.98 7.62
CA GLN A 7 -21.20 11.34 7.49
C GLN A 7 -21.48 12.09 6.19
N ARG A 8 -20.60 13.02 5.77
CA ARG A 8 -20.71 13.69 4.45
C ARG A 8 -20.64 12.72 3.29
N ILE A 9 -19.76 11.73 3.36
CA ILE A 9 -19.66 10.67 2.32
C ILE A 9 -20.95 9.84 2.30
N LEU A 10 -21.51 9.48 3.46
CA LEU A 10 -22.79 8.77 3.56
C LEU A 10 -23.95 9.61 3.00
N ASP A 11 -23.96 10.92 3.27
CA ASP A 11 -24.99 11.81 2.76
C ASP A 11 -24.90 12.02 1.25
N VAL A 12 -23.67 12.07 0.68
CA VAL A 12 -23.45 12.10 -0.78
C VAL A 12 -23.89 10.79 -1.44
N ILE A 13 -23.64 9.65 -0.81
CA ILE A 13 -24.08 8.33 -1.28
C ILE A 13 -25.62 8.25 -1.24
N ARG A 14 -26.26 8.73 -0.16
CA ARG A 14 -27.73 8.77 -0.01
C ARG A 14 -28.40 9.75 -0.99
N ASN A 15 -27.84 10.96 -1.18
CA ASN A 15 -28.42 11.99 -2.04
C ASN A 15 -28.30 11.72 -3.55
N LYS A 16 -27.36 10.87 -3.98
CA LYS A 16 -27.25 10.47 -5.39
C LYS A 16 -28.25 9.39 -5.81
N GLY A 17 -29.29 9.13 -5.02
CA GLY A 17 -30.28 8.11 -5.37
C GLY A 17 -29.70 6.70 -5.43
N TYR A 18 -28.59 6.45 -4.73
CA TYR A 18 -28.11 5.11 -4.46
C TYR A 18 -29.11 4.44 -3.50
N ASN A 19 -30.24 4.07 -4.05
CA ASN A 19 -31.16 3.13 -3.46
C ASN A 19 -30.35 1.88 -3.14
N SER A 20 -29.95 1.69 -1.88
CA SER A 20 -29.38 0.50 -1.23
C SER A 20 -28.71 -0.59 -2.12
N ARG A 21 -28.15 -0.25 -3.26
CA ARG A 21 -27.41 -1.20 -4.10
C ARG A 21 -26.01 -1.36 -3.50
N MET A 22 -25.80 -2.52 -2.91
CA MET A 22 -24.47 -2.96 -2.50
C MET A 22 -23.50 -2.78 -3.66
N MET A 23 -22.30 -2.30 -3.36
CA MET A 23 -21.23 -2.16 -4.34
C MET A 23 -20.83 -3.53 -4.87
N THR A 24 -21.02 -3.75 -6.16
CA THR A 24 -20.64 -5.00 -6.83
C THR A 24 -19.66 -4.75 -7.97
N TYR A 25 -18.83 -5.75 -8.27
CA TYR A 25 -17.96 -5.68 -9.42
C TYR A 25 -18.76 -5.47 -10.72
N ALA A 26 -19.89 -6.17 -10.87
CA ALA A 26 -20.73 -6.08 -12.05
C ALA A 26 -21.27 -4.66 -12.31
N THR A 27 -21.60 -3.91 -11.26
CA THR A 27 -22.09 -2.52 -11.39
C THR A 27 -20.93 -1.54 -11.59
N LEU A 28 -19.82 -1.72 -10.86
CA LEU A 28 -18.72 -0.75 -10.89
C LEU A 28 -17.88 -0.82 -12.18
N GLN A 29 -17.73 -1.99 -12.79
CA GLN A 29 -16.97 -2.15 -14.04
C GLN A 29 -17.53 -1.33 -15.23
N SER A 30 -18.78 -0.91 -15.19
CA SER A 30 -19.39 -0.11 -16.24
C SER A 30 -18.91 1.35 -16.23
N ASP A 31 -18.50 1.88 -15.08
CA ASP A 31 -17.92 3.22 -14.96
C ASP A 31 -16.39 3.13 -14.70
N ARG A 32 -15.62 3.29 -15.78
CA ARG A 32 -14.15 3.23 -15.73
C ARG A 32 -13.52 4.29 -14.82
N ARG A 33 -14.13 5.48 -14.70
CA ARG A 33 -13.60 6.58 -13.87
C ARG A 33 -13.81 6.26 -12.40
N GLU A 34 -15.01 5.82 -12.03
CA GLU A 34 -15.35 5.44 -10.67
C GLU A 34 -14.55 4.20 -10.24
N PHE A 35 -14.41 3.21 -11.13
CA PHE A 35 -13.61 2.02 -10.90
C PHE A 35 -12.16 2.37 -10.56
N LEU A 36 -11.50 3.20 -11.37
CA LEU A 36 -10.13 3.66 -11.14
C LEU A 36 -10.00 4.48 -9.85
N ALA A 37 -10.97 5.36 -9.56
CA ALA A 37 -10.97 6.19 -8.36
C ALA A 37 -11.06 5.34 -7.08
N LEU A 38 -11.88 4.29 -7.09
CA LEU A 38 -12.13 3.45 -5.91
C LEU A 38 -11.10 2.32 -5.73
N THR A 39 -10.58 1.77 -6.82
CA THR A 39 -9.62 0.64 -6.76
C THR A 39 -8.17 1.05 -6.91
N GLY A 40 -7.92 2.18 -7.61
CA GLY A 40 -6.58 2.61 -8.01
C GLY A 40 -6.02 1.85 -9.21
N LEU A 41 -6.81 0.98 -9.84
CA LEU A 41 -6.43 0.16 -10.99
C LEU A 41 -7.38 0.39 -12.18
N THR A 42 -6.85 0.30 -13.37
CA THR A 42 -7.68 0.14 -14.59
C THR A 42 -8.32 -1.24 -14.62
N LEU A 43 -9.35 -1.44 -15.43
CA LEU A 43 -9.98 -2.76 -15.58
C LEU A 43 -9.00 -3.82 -16.10
N GLN A 44 -8.04 -3.43 -16.95
CA GLN A 44 -7.01 -4.34 -17.47
C GLN A 44 -6.05 -4.77 -16.36
N GLU A 45 -5.56 -3.84 -15.55
CA GLU A 45 -4.69 -4.13 -14.42
C GLU A 45 -5.42 -4.97 -13.35
N PHE A 46 -6.70 -4.67 -13.11
CA PHE A 46 -7.53 -5.48 -12.22
C PHE A 46 -7.65 -6.92 -12.72
N GLN A 47 -7.87 -7.12 -14.02
CA GLN A 47 -7.98 -8.48 -14.59
C GLN A 47 -6.64 -9.23 -14.51
N LEU A 48 -5.52 -8.57 -14.76
CA LEU A 48 -4.18 -9.16 -14.56
C LEU A 48 -3.98 -9.61 -13.12
N LEU A 49 -4.32 -8.74 -12.17
CA LEU A 49 -4.22 -9.07 -10.74
C LEU A 49 -5.20 -10.19 -10.35
N LEU A 50 -6.42 -10.19 -10.87
CA LEU A 50 -7.44 -11.22 -10.61
C LEU A 50 -6.97 -12.61 -11.06
N ASN A 51 -6.30 -12.70 -12.21
CA ASN A 51 -5.75 -13.95 -12.73
C ASN A 51 -4.68 -14.54 -11.79
N ALA A 52 -3.96 -13.72 -11.05
CA ALA A 52 -3.01 -14.18 -10.03
C ALA A 52 -3.69 -14.40 -8.65
N PHE A 53 -4.67 -13.54 -8.32
CA PHE A 53 -5.38 -13.59 -7.04
C PHE A 53 -6.24 -14.84 -6.87
N THR A 54 -6.93 -15.25 -7.91
CA THR A 54 -7.82 -16.42 -7.87
C THR A 54 -7.07 -17.71 -7.48
N PRO A 55 -6.00 -18.12 -8.17
CA PRO A 55 -5.25 -19.32 -7.77
C PRO A 55 -4.54 -19.15 -6.42
N ALA A 56 -4.11 -17.93 -6.05
CA ALA A 56 -3.56 -17.69 -4.72
C ALA A 56 -4.61 -17.90 -3.62
N TYR A 57 -5.86 -17.46 -3.86
CA TYR A 57 -6.96 -17.70 -2.94
C TYR A 57 -7.29 -19.19 -2.80
N GLU A 58 -7.35 -19.91 -3.91
CA GLU A 58 -7.66 -21.35 -3.93
C GLU A 58 -6.57 -22.20 -3.25
N ARG A 59 -5.29 -21.86 -3.45
CA ARG A 59 -4.17 -22.52 -2.75
C ARG A 59 -4.26 -22.31 -1.23
N ARG A 60 -4.58 -21.10 -0.80
CA ARG A 60 -4.65 -20.77 0.64
C ARG A 60 -5.91 -21.30 1.32
N TYR A 61 -7.00 -21.41 0.56
CA TYR A 61 -8.33 -21.81 1.06
C TYR A 61 -8.96 -22.87 0.14
N PRO A 62 -8.37 -24.06 0.06
CA PRO A 62 -8.89 -25.12 -0.79
C PRO A 62 -10.30 -25.55 -0.35
N LYS A 63 -11.14 -25.92 -1.31
CA LYS A 63 -12.53 -26.31 -1.05
C LYS A 63 -12.66 -27.69 -0.43
N ASP A 64 -11.72 -28.55 -0.71
CA ASP A 64 -11.65 -29.96 -0.27
C ASP A 64 -10.95 -30.17 1.06
N ARG A 65 -10.28 -29.13 1.60
CA ARG A 65 -9.52 -29.20 2.86
C ARG A 65 -9.97 -28.17 3.88
N THR A 66 -9.76 -28.46 5.16
CA THR A 66 -9.94 -27.52 6.27
C THR A 66 -8.70 -26.61 6.39
N LEU A 67 -8.77 -25.55 7.21
CA LEU A 67 -7.61 -24.71 7.54
C LEU A 67 -6.48 -25.47 8.25
N ALA A 68 -6.79 -26.61 8.87
CA ALA A 68 -5.83 -27.51 9.51
C ALA A 68 -5.34 -28.62 8.54
N ASP A 69 -5.50 -28.42 7.23
CA ASP A 69 -5.10 -29.32 6.14
C ASP A 69 -5.70 -30.73 6.20
N ARG A 70 -6.84 -30.90 6.88
CA ARG A 70 -7.57 -32.16 6.93
C ARG A 70 -8.56 -32.25 5.77
N PRO A 71 -8.72 -33.41 5.11
CA PRO A 71 -9.74 -33.61 4.08
C PRO A 71 -11.13 -33.29 4.62
N ARG A 72 -11.93 -32.59 3.83
CA ARG A 72 -13.34 -32.31 4.17
C ARG A 72 -14.21 -33.46 3.71
N GLN A 73 -15.15 -33.87 4.55
CA GLN A 73 -16.17 -34.87 4.13
C GLN A 73 -17.16 -34.27 3.11
N ARG A 74 -17.36 -32.95 3.13
CA ARG A 74 -18.18 -32.20 2.16
C ARG A 74 -17.39 -31.00 1.66
N CYS A 75 -17.37 -30.78 0.33
CA CYS A 75 -16.74 -29.61 -0.26
C CYS A 75 -17.33 -28.30 0.30
N ALA A 76 -16.48 -27.31 0.50
CA ALA A 76 -16.95 -25.98 0.92
C ALA A 76 -17.75 -25.31 -0.22
N GLY A 77 -18.79 -24.54 0.13
CA GLY A 77 -19.56 -23.75 -0.83
C GLY A 77 -20.96 -24.26 -1.16
N GLY A 78 -21.41 -25.37 -0.54
CA GLY A 78 -22.78 -25.92 -0.71
C GLY A 78 -23.88 -25.18 0.05
N GLY A 79 -23.53 -24.16 0.88
CA GLY A 79 -24.49 -23.37 1.64
C GLY A 79 -24.93 -22.10 0.92
N ARG A 80 -25.68 -21.22 1.65
CA ARG A 80 -26.07 -19.90 1.15
C ARG A 80 -24.81 -19.12 0.73
N LYS A 81 -24.85 -18.57 -0.49
CA LYS A 81 -23.76 -17.70 -0.99
C LYS A 81 -23.67 -16.43 -0.16
N GLY A 82 -22.47 -16.11 0.26
CA GLY A 82 -22.18 -14.85 0.95
C GLY A 82 -22.09 -13.69 -0.03
N VAL A 83 -21.99 -12.48 0.48
CA VAL A 83 -21.89 -11.25 -0.33
C VAL A 83 -20.59 -11.23 -1.16
N LEU A 84 -19.49 -11.73 -0.60
CA LEU A 84 -18.21 -11.88 -1.32
C LEU A 84 -18.08 -13.33 -1.83
N ASP A 85 -18.92 -13.73 -2.75
CA ASP A 85 -19.01 -15.12 -3.23
C ASP A 85 -17.96 -15.43 -4.31
N CYS A 86 -17.68 -14.50 -5.22
CA CYS A 86 -16.74 -14.68 -6.33
C CYS A 86 -15.38 -13.99 -6.08
N PRO A 87 -14.31 -14.39 -6.78
CA PRO A 87 -12.98 -13.79 -6.64
C PRO A 87 -12.97 -12.30 -6.96
N GLU A 88 -13.70 -11.86 -7.98
CA GLU A 88 -13.81 -10.47 -8.42
C GLU A 88 -14.33 -9.58 -7.30
N GLN A 89 -15.40 -10.02 -6.61
CA GLN A 89 -16.01 -9.28 -5.51
C GLN A 89 -15.07 -9.21 -4.30
N LYS A 90 -14.33 -10.29 -4.02
CA LYS A 90 -13.31 -10.32 -2.96
C LYS A 90 -12.16 -9.35 -3.24
N LEU A 91 -11.66 -9.36 -4.48
CA LEU A 91 -10.57 -8.48 -4.89
C LEU A 91 -11.04 -7.02 -4.89
N LEU A 92 -12.21 -6.72 -5.43
CA LEU A 92 -12.81 -5.38 -5.39
C LEU A 92 -12.93 -4.87 -3.95
N PHE A 93 -13.53 -5.66 -3.05
CA PHE A 93 -13.65 -5.30 -1.64
C PHE A 93 -12.30 -4.91 -1.03
N LEU A 94 -11.27 -5.73 -1.25
CA LEU A 94 -9.95 -5.49 -0.68
C LEU A 94 -9.28 -4.25 -1.27
N LEU A 95 -9.37 -4.04 -2.59
CA LEU A 95 -8.77 -2.88 -3.25
C LEU A 95 -9.44 -1.57 -2.83
N VAL A 96 -10.77 -1.53 -2.73
CA VAL A 96 -11.50 -0.37 -2.21
C VAL A 96 -11.06 -0.05 -0.79
N TYR A 97 -10.93 -1.07 0.07
CA TYR A 97 -10.43 -0.87 1.43
C TYR A 97 -9.00 -0.28 1.44
N LEU A 98 -8.08 -0.83 0.65
CA LEU A 98 -6.69 -0.37 0.62
C LEU A 98 -6.54 1.03 0.02
N LYS A 99 -7.33 1.35 -1.00
CA LYS A 99 -7.28 2.65 -1.69
C LYS A 99 -7.84 3.78 -0.84
N THR A 100 -8.96 3.55 -0.18
CA THR A 100 -9.72 4.61 0.52
C THR A 100 -9.52 4.58 2.04
N TYR A 101 -9.10 3.43 2.58
CA TYR A 101 -8.88 3.16 4.01
C TYR A 101 -10.02 3.68 4.91
N PRO A 102 -11.27 3.31 4.62
CA PRO A 102 -12.44 3.82 5.32
C PRO A 102 -12.63 3.11 6.67
N LEU A 103 -13.54 3.63 7.48
CA LEU A 103 -14.00 2.91 8.67
C LEU A 103 -14.63 1.57 8.27
N GLN A 104 -14.37 0.51 9.03
CA GLN A 104 -14.94 -0.82 8.73
C GLN A 104 -16.48 -0.84 8.75
N VAL A 105 -17.12 0.03 9.55
CA VAL A 105 -18.57 0.21 9.52
C VAL A 105 -19.02 0.70 8.14
N LEU A 106 -18.34 1.71 7.57
CA LEU A 106 -18.66 2.21 6.24
C LEU A 106 -18.45 1.15 5.14
N MET A 107 -17.37 0.36 5.25
CA MET A 107 -17.18 -0.80 4.37
C MET A 107 -18.34 -1.80 4.48
N GLY A 108 -18.84 -2.00 5.70
CA GLY A 108 -20.02 -2.85 5.94
C GLY A 108 -21.24 -2.37 5.16
N GLU A 109 -21.56 -1.09 5.22
CA GLU A 109 -22.66 -0.48 4.47
C GLU A 109 -22.47 -0.59 2.95
N LEU A 110 -21.25 -0.33 2.46
CA LEU A 110 -20.94 -0.41 1.02
C LEU A 110 -21.09 -1.82 0.44
N PHE A 111 -20.72 -2.84 1.21
CA PHE A 111 -20.65 -4.22 0.74
C PHE A 111 -21.70 -5.14 1.39
N GLY A 112 -22.62 -4.63 2.19
CA GLY A 112 -23.65 -5.44 2.85
C GLY A 112 -23.09 -6.44 3.88
N LEU A 113 -22.04 -6.05 4.60
CA LEU A 113 -21.38 -6.86 5.63
C LEU A 113 -21.50 -6.22 7.00
N SER A 114 -21.52 -7.04 8.05
CA SER A 114 -21.33 -6.54 9.41
C SER A 114 -19.88 -6.09 9.62
N GLN A 115 -19.63 -5.17 10.55
CA GLN A 115 -18.26 -4.71 10.87
C GLN A 115 -17.31 -5.87 11.24
N PRO A 116 -17.69 -6.87 12.05
CA PRO A 116 -16.84 -8.05 12.26
C PRO A 116 -16.60 -8.86 10.99
N GLY A 117 -17.57 -8.93 10.08
CA GLY A 117 -17.43 -9.56 8.77
C GLY A 117 -16.42 -8.83 7.88
N VAL A 118 -16.43 -7.50 7.88
CA VAL A 118 -15.42 -6.68 7.19
C VAL A 118 -14.03 -6.95 7.73
N ASN A 119 -13.87 -6.93 9.05
CA ASN A 119 -12.59 -7.24 9.70
C ASN A 119 -12.08 -8.63 9.33
N TYR A 120 -12.94 -9.65 9.41
CA TYR A 120 -12.61 -11.02 9.00
C TYR A 120 -12.11 -11.09 7.56
N TRP A 121 -12.81 -10.48 6.61
CA TRP A 121 -12.45 -10.53 5.20
C TRP A 121 -11.16 -9.76 4.89
N ILE A 122 -10.92 -8.61 5.52
CA ILE A 122 -9.65 -7.87 5.37
C ILE A 122 -8.47 -8.77 5.76
N HIS A 123 -8.50 -9.35 6.96
CA HIS A 123 -7.42 -10.22 7.44
C HIS A 123 -7.25 -11.49 6.62
N ARG A 124 -8.33 -12.00 6.07
CA ARG A 124 -8.32 -13.19 5.22
C ARG A 124 -7.75 -12.92 3.82
N LEU A 125 -8.06 -11.76 3.22
CA LEU A 125 -7.70 -11.46 1.83
C LEU A 125 -6.33 -10.80 1.67
N LEU A 126 -5.83 -10.05 2.67
CA LEU A 126 -4.52 -9.42 2.62
C LEU A 126 -3.37 -10.41 2.32
N PRO A 127 -3.28 -11.58 2.98
CA PRO A 127 -2.25 -12.56 2.64
C PRO A 127 -2.38 -13.10 1.21
N VAL A 128 -3.61 -13.28 0.72
CA VAL A 128 -3.88 -13.72 -0.66
C VAL A 128 -3.38 -12.70 -1.68
N LEU A 129 -3.67 -11.42 -1.43
CA LEU A 129 -3.19 -10.34 -2.30
C LEU A 129 -1.66 -10.29 -2.33
N ARG A 130 -1.02 -10.46 -1.17
CA ARG A 130 0.44 -10.54 -1.11
C ARG A 130 0.98 -11.69 -1.96
N ASP A 131 0.43 -12.89 -1.82
CA ASP A 131 0.84 -14.07 -2.59
C ASP A 131 0.62 -13.85 -4.10
N ALA A 132 -0.48 -13.18 -4.48
CA ALA A 132 -0.76 -12.84 -5.88
C ALA A 132 0.25 -11.81 -6.43
N LEU A 133 0.56 -10.76 -5.68
CA LEU A 133 1.55 -9.74 -6.08
C LEU A 133 2.96 -10.33 -6.16
N ASP A 134 3.30 -11.26 -5.26
CA ASP A 134 4.57 -11.98 -5.28
C ASP A 134 4.71 -12.80 -6.58
N SER A 135 3.67 -13.55 -6.95
CA SER A 135 3.66 -14.34 -8.20
C SER A 135 3.78 -13.47 -9.46
N LEU A 136 3.39 -12.21 -9.39
CA LEU A 136 3.53 -11.22 -10.47
C LEU A 136 4.87 -10.46 -10.41
N SER A 137 5.74 -10.77 -9.44
CA SER A 137 6.98 -10.00 -9.16
C SER A 137 6.70 -8.49 -8.97
N ALA A 138 5.54 -8.15 -8.40
CA ALA A 138 5.09 -6.78 -8.18
C ALA A 138 5.36 -6.27 -6.76
N LEU A 139 5.87 -7.13 -5.86
CA LEU A 139 6.30 -6.70 -4.54
C LEU A 139 7.66 -5.99 -4.60
N PRO A 140 7.85 -4.92 -3.80
CA PRO A 140 9.18 -4.30 -3.69
C PRO A 140 10.14 -5.23 -2.96
N GLU A 141 11.42 -5.16 -3.35
CA GLU A 141 12.49 -5.85 -2.63
C GLU A 141 12.57 -5.34 -1.19
N ARG A 142 12.78 -6.26 -0.26
CA ARG A 142 12.90 -5.96 1.18
C ARG A 142 14.31 -6.22 1.70
N ASN A 143 15.09 -7.04 1.01
CA ASN A 143 16.46 -7.30 1.34
C ASN A 143 17.38 -6.28 0.64
N PRO A 144 18.08 -5.43 1.38
CA PRO A 144 18.92 -4.40 0.79
C PRO A 144 20.06 -4.96 -0.09
N ASN A 145 20.53 -6.18 0.19
CA ASN A 145 21.60 -6.83 -0.57
C ASN A 145 21.10 -7.38 -1.92
N ASP A 146 19.82 -7.70 -2.04
CA ASP A 146 19.23 -8.28 -3.24
C ASP A 146 18.69 -7.21 -4.20
N PHE A 147 18.56 -5.97 -3.75
CA PHE A 147 17.98 -4.89 -4.55
C PHE A 147 18.74 -4.66 -5.86
N ALA A 148 20.07 -4.63 -5.84
CA ALA A 148 20.88 -4.50 -7.06
C ALA A 148 20.52 -5.60 -8.08
N ARG A 149 20.40 -6.84 -7.63
CA ARG A 149 20.10 -8.02 -8.46
C ARG A 149 18.71 -7.97 -9.07
N SER A 150 17.72 -7.54 -8.31
CA SER A 150 16.34 -7.40 -8.76
C SER A 150 16.17 -6.34 -9.86
N GLN A 151 17.06 -5.33 -9.92
CA GLN A 151 17.01 -4.25 -10.91
C GLN A 151 17.84 -4.53 -12.17
N THR A 152 18.88 -5.35 -12.10
CA THR A 152 19.75 -5.63 -13.25
C THR A 152 19.13 -6.54 -14.31
N ALA A 153 18.08 -7.26 -13.99
CA ALA A 153 17.38 -8.16 -14.91
C ALA A 153 16.76 -7.46 -16.15
N THR A 154 16.72 -6.12 -16.18
CA THR A 154 16.08 -5.33 -17.25
C THR A 154 17.04 -4.79 -18.32
N GLY A 155 18.37 -4.99 -18.18
CA GLY A 155 19.37 -4.60 -19.19
C GLY A 155 19.52 -3.09 -19.44
N THR A 156 18.84 -2.22 -18.73
CA THR A 156 18.89 -0.76 -18.87
C THR A 156 19.42 -0.07 -17.63
N GLU A 157 20.09 1.08 -17.77
CA GLU A 157 20.56 1.88 -16.64
C GLU A 157 19.37 2.40 -15.82
N PRO A 158 19.22 1.98 -14.55
CA PRO A 158 18.05 2.36 -13.77
C PRO A 158 18.15 3.81 -13.30
N ARG A 159 17.02 4.53 -13.42
CA ARG A 159 16.82 5.84 -12.82
C ARG A 159 15.95 5.70 -11.58
N LEU A 160 16.55 5.95 -10.43
CA LEU A 160 15.96 5.67 -9.13
C LEU A 160 15.69 6.97 -8.37
N ILE A 161 14.55 7.04 -7.68
CA ILE A 161 14.28 8.09 -6.69
C ILE A 161 14.23 7.43 -5.32
N ILE A 162 14.96 8.00 -4.36
CA ILE A 162 14.84 7.64 -2.94
C ILE A 162 14.03 8.71 -2.19
N ASP A 163 13.05 8.27 -1.42
CA ASP A 163 12.21 9.14 -0.59
C ASP A 163 11.85 8.48 0.74
N GLY A 164 11.58 9.33 1.75
CA GLY A 164 11.12 8.91 3.07
C GLY A 164 9.58 8.99 3.17
N THR A 165 8.92 7.87 3.39
CA THR A 165 7.48 7.83 3.60
C THR A 165 7.13 7.69 5.08
N GLU A 166 6.21 8.52 5.57
CA GLU A 166 5.73 8.51 6.96
C GLU A 166 4.26 8.13 7.02
N ARG A 167 3.95 7.13 7.83
CA ARG A 167 2.58 6.68 8.10
C ARG A 167 2.18 7.04 9.53
N ARG A 168 1.00 7.62 9.71
CA ARG A 168 0.45 7.89 11.03
C ARG A 168 0.17 6.57 11.76
N ARG A 169 0.48 6.56 13.05
CA ARG A 169 0.14 5.48 13.98
C ARG A 169 -0.67 5.99 15.15
N GLN A 170 -1.31 5.09 15.88
CA GLN A 170 -1.93 5.44 17.16
C GLN A 170 -0.87 5.91 18.16
N ARG A 171 -1.24 6.89 18.98
CA ARG A 171 -0.37 7.39 20.05
C ARG A 171 0.00 6.25 21.00
N PRO A 172 1.29 5.96 21.20
CA PRO A 172 1.72 4.95 22.16
C PRO A 172 1.31 5.32 23.59
N LYS A 173 1.08 4.32 24.46
CA LYS A 173 0.77 4.56 25.88
C LYS A 173 1.99 5.05 26.67
N SER A 174 3.19 4.48 26.42
CA SER A 174 4.42 4.85 27.09
C SER A 174 4.93 6.21 26.60
N PRO A 175 5.28 7.17 27.50
CA PRO A 175 5.88 8.45 27.15
C PRO A 175 7.16 8.34 26.33
N GLU A 176 8.01 7.36 26.64
CA GLU A 176 9.25 7.09 25.91
C GLU A 176 8.97 6.72 24.45
N LYS A 177 8.01 5.80 24.22
CA LYS A 177 7.59 5.43 22.87
C LYS A 177 6.91 6.60 22.15
N GLN A 178 6.19 7.48 22.87
CA GLN A 178 5.63 8.70 22.28
C GLN A 178 6.75 9.58 21.73
N ALA A 179 7.80 9.83 22.50
CA ALA A 179 8.94 10.66 22.10
C ALA A 179 9.69 10.09 20.89
N LEU A 180 9.84 8.74 20.80
CA LEU A 180 10.50 8.06 19.69
C LEU A 180 9.68 8.12 18.38
N HIS A 181 8.37 8.00 18.46
CA HIS A 181 7.50 7.98 17.29
C HIS A 181 7.00 9.37 16.86
N TYR A 182 7.27 10.42 17.64
CA TYR A 182 6.79 11.76 17.31
C TYR A 182 7.61 12.39 16.17
N SER A 183 6.93 12.67 15.06
CA SER A 183 7.49 13.40 13.93
C SER A 183 7.20 14.89 14.10
N GLY A 184 8.25 15.69 14.29
CA GLY A 184 8.13 17.16 14.37
C GLY A 184 7.63 17.77 13.04
N LYS A 185 7.97 17.17 11.90
CA LYS A 185 7.51 17.58 10.56
C LYS A 185 5.99 17.35 10.39
N LYS A 186 5.48 16.21 10.84
CA LYS A 186 4.06 15.83 10.71
C LYS A 186 3.21 16.21 11.92
N LYS A 187 3.84 16.67 13.02
CA LYS A 187 3.20 16.95 14.31
C LYS A 187 2.29 15.82 14.77
N ALA A 188 2.75 14.59 14.58
CA ALA A 188 1.99 13.37 14.87
C ALA A 188 2.94 12.19 15.18
N HIS A 189 2.40 11.13 15.82
CA HIS A 189 3.14 9.88 15.97
C HIS A 189 3.11 9.13 14.64
N THR A 190 4.28 8.75 14.14
CA THR A 190 4.44 8.11 12.84
C THR A 190 5.41 6.93 12.90
N ASP A 191 5.28 6.06 11.93
CA ASP A 191 6.28 5.08 11.53
C ASP A 191 6.81 5.47 10.16
N LYS A 192 8.09 5.23 9.92
CA LYS A 192 8.81 5.69 8.73
C LYS A 192 9.45 4.53 7.98
N ASN A 193 9.41 4.60 6.66
CA ASN A 193 10.17 3.73 5.77
C ASN A 193 10.86 4.59 4.71
N VAL A 194 11.98 4.11 4.18
CA VAL A 194 12.57 4.60 2.95
C VAL A 194 12.06 3.73 1.80
N VAL A 195 11.69 4.38 0.70
CA VAL A 195 11.27 3.75 -0.55
C VAL A 195 12.22 4.15 -1.67
N ILE A 196 12.49 3.22 -2.60
CA ILE A 196 13.18 3.53 -3.85
C ILE A 196 12.23 3.19 -5.00
N VAL A 197 11.97 4.19 -5.84
CA VAL A 197 11.11 4.09 -7.00
C VAL A 197 11.96 4.01 -8.25
N ASP A 198 11.68 3.04 -9.11
CA ASP A 198 12.21 3.00 -10.47
C ASP A 198 11.34 3.87 -11.37
N LEU A 199 11.92 4.96 -11.87
CA LEU A 199 11.22 5.93 -12.73
C LEU A 199 10.79 5.37 -14.08
N ARG A 200 11.51 4.41 -14.63
CA ARG A 200 11.20 3.79 -15.92
C ARG A 200 10.05 2.80 -15.78
N ARG A 201 10.13 1.94 -14.79
CA ARG A 201 9.10 0.94 -14.49
C ARG A 201 7.89 1.51 -13.76
N LYS A 202 8.01 2.73 -13.21
CA LYS A 202 6.98 3.40 -12.40
C LYS A 202 6.50 2.53 -11.24
N CYS A 203 7.40 1.80 -10.61
CA CYS A 203 7.10 0.91 -9.49
C CYS A 203 8.05 1.16 -8.31
N ILE A 204 7.64 0.77 -7.13
CA ILE A 204 8.49 0.75 -5.94
C ILE A 204 9.38 -0.47 -6.05
N GLY A 205 10.69 -0.25 -6.29
CA GLY A 205 11.68 -1.31 -6.39
C GLY A 205 12.18 -1.80 -5.03
N PHE A 206 12.25 -0.92 -4.03
CA PHE A 206 12.72 -1.25 -2.68
C PHE A 206 11.86 -0.58 -1.62
N LEU A 207 11.66 -1.29 -0.50
CA LEU A 207 10.98 -0.77 0.68
C LEU A 207 11.75 -1.21 1.93
N SER A 208 12.34 -0.25 2.67
CA SER A 208 13.12 -0.51 3.89
C SER A 208 12.30 -1.16 5.00
N ARG A 209 12.98 -1.61 6.07
CA ARG A 209 12.34 -1.91 7.36
C ARG A 209 11.60 -0.68 7.90
N THR A 210 10.73 -0.90 8.89
CA THR A 210 9.98 0.17 9.53
C THR A 210 10.79 0.76 10.68
N TYR A 211 10.94 2.07 10.69
CA TYR A 211 11.65 2.85 11.71
C TYR A 211 10.69 3.76 12.47
N VAL A 212 11.10 4.23 13.63
CA VAL A 212 10.34 5.20 14.42
C VAL A 212 10.35 6.58 13.75
N GLY A 213 9.24 7.32 13.83
CA GLY A 213 9.03 8.57 13.09
C GLY A 213 10.06 9.67 13.32
N LYS A 214 10.74 9.67 14.47
CA LYS A 214 11.83 10.61 14.80
C LYS A 214 13.10 10.37 13.97
N THR A 215 13.28 9.19 13.38
CA THR A 215 14.51 8.84 12.67
C THR A 215 14.64 9.67 11.38
N HIS A 216 15.82 10.24 11.15
CA HIS A 216 16.12 11.02 9.95
C HIS A 216 16.24 10.10 8.72
N ASP A 217 15.75 10.54 7.55
CA ASP A 217 15.69 9.75 6.33
C ASP A 217 17.07 9.23 5.90
N LYS A 218 18.10 10.11 5.93
CA LYS A 218 19.49 9.72 5.70
C LYS A 218 19.95 8.59 6.62
N LYS A 219 19.67 8.70 7.93
CA LYS A 219 20.07 7.68 8.91
C LYS A 219 19.44 6.32 8.62
N ILE A 220 18.20 6.31 8.13
CA ILE A 220 17.55 5.07 7.70
C ILE A 220 18.28 4.48 6.50
N ALA A 221 18.56 5.29 5.48
CA ALA A 221 19.25 4.84 4.26
C ALA A 221 20.65 4.30 4.57
N ASP A 222 21.41 4.98 5.43
CA ASP A 222 22.73 4.52 5.89
C ASP A 222 22.62 3.18 6.65
N SER A 223 21.61 3.04 7.53
CA SER A 223 21.44 1.83 8.35
C SER A 223 20.96 0.61 7.55
N GLU A 224 20.27 0.83 6.44
CA GLU A 224 19.83 -0.26 5.55
C GLU A 224 20.98 -0.83 4.74
N GLY A 225 22.03 -0.04 4.41
CA GLY A 225 23.17 -0.52 3.64
C GLY A 225 22.77 -1.04 2.26
N ILE A 226 21.95 -0.28 1.53
CA ILE A 226 21.33 -0.71 0.27
C ILE A 226 22.37 -0.88 -0.81
N SER A 227 22.44 -2.07 -1.42
CA SER A 227 23.24 -2.35 -2.61
C SER A 227 22.50 -1.86 -3.86
N TYR A 228 23.09 -0.91 -4.56
CA TYR A 228 22.51 -0.36 -5.79
C TYR A 228 23.03 -1.10 -7.02
N PRO A 229 22.22 -1.17 -8.11
CA PRO A 229 22.69 -1.73 -9.36
C PRO A 229 23.82 -0.86 -9.95
N PRO A 230 24.80 -1.47 -10.65
CA PRO A 230 25.82 -0.73 -11.34
C PRO A 230 25.19 0.21 -12.39
N LYS A 231 25.79 1.36 -12.60
CA LYS A 231 25.29 2.41 -13.53
C LYS A 231 23.96 3.04 -13.17
N ALA A 232 23.47 2.90 -11.92
CA ALA A 232 22.27 3.58 -11.45
C ALA A 232 22.49 5.10 -11.32
N GLU A 233 21.50 5.89 -11.73
CA GLU A 233 21.34 7.30 -11.34
C GLU A 233 20.37 7.40 -10.17
N LEU A 234 20.77 8.01 -9.06
CA LEU A 234 19.95 8.19 -7.88
C LEU A 234 19.54 9.64 -7.67
N TYR A 235 18.25 9.90 -7.73
CA TYR A 235 17.64 11.18 -7.39
C TYR A 235 17.23 11.18 -5.92
N LYS A 236 17.65 12.20 -5.17
CA LYS A 236 17.37 12.33 -3.72
C LYS A 236 16.92 13.74 -3.36
N ASP A 237 16.05 13.86 -2.38
CA ASP A 237 15.66 15.16 -1.85
C ASP A 237 16.68 15.68 -0.81
N THR A 238 16.42 16.87 -0.24
CA THR A 238 17.31 17.49 0.76
C THR A 238 17.37 16.72 2.09
N GLY A 239 16.40 15.83 2.37
CA GLY A 239 16.39 14.95 3.53
C GLY A 239 17.50 13.90 3.54
N PHE A 240 18.08 13.62 2.36
CA PHE A 240 19.19 12.68 2.17
C PHE A 240 20.54 13.38 1.97
N GLN A 241 20.69 14.62 2.44
CA GLN A 241 21.97 15.33 2.32
C GLN A 241 23.11 14.56 3.01
N GLY A 242 24.20 14.30 2.27
CA GLY A 242 25.37 13.52 2.73
C GLY A 242 25.14 11.99 2.70
N TYR A 243 24.06 11.49 2.08
CA TYR A 243 23.93 10.09 1.70
C TYR A 243 24.58 9.86 0.34
N GLU A 244 25.71 9.13 0.31
CA GLU A 244 26.52 8.90 -0.91
C GLU A 244 26.73 7.41 -1.13
N PRO A 245 25.70 6.71 -1.69
CA PRO A 245 25.82 5.30 -2.03
C PRO A 245 26.70 5.09 -3.27
N ALA A 246 27.13 3.84 -3.49
CA ALA A 246 27.92 3.45 -4.67
C ALA A 246 27.03 3.39 -5.93
N VAL A 247 26.75 4.55 -6.53
CA VAL A 247 26.02 4.70 -7.79
C VAL A 247 26.81 5.56 -8.76
N THR A 248 26.51 5.50 -10.06
CA THR A 248 27.21 6.28 -11.09
C THR A 248 27.03 7.79 -10.86
N ARG A 249 25.83 8.21 -10.47
CA ARG A 249 25.50 9.62 -10.27
C ARG A 249 24.44 9.80 -9.21
N THR A 250 24.68 10.77 -8.30
CA THR A 250 23.65 11.27 -7.39
C THR A 250 23.17 12.64 -7.85
N CYS A 251 21.85 12.82 -7.96
CA CYS A 251 21.21 14.09 -8.30
C CYS A 251 20.41 14.56 -7.09
N GLN A 252 20.74 15.74 -6.56
CA GLN A 252 20.04 16.33 -5.41
C GLN A 252 19.60 17.75 -5.71
N ALA A 253 18.35 18.10 -5.33
CA ALA A 253 17.86 19.45 -5.42
C ALA A 253 18.68 20.39 -4.51
N LYS A 254 19.14 21.55 -5.05
CA LYS A 254 19.80 22.57 -4.25
C LYS A 254 18.82 23.14 -3.22
N LYS A 255 19.24 23.29 -1.96
CA LYS A 255 18.47 24.04 -0.97
C LYS A 255 18.24 25.47 -1.49
N LYS A 256 17.00 25.94 -1.54
CA LYS A 256 16.75 27.38 -1.71
C LYS A 256 17.46 28.11 -0.59
N ALA A 257 18.32 29.08 -0.94
CA ALA A 257 18.91 29.99 0.04
C ALA A 257 17.76 30.66 0.80
N ALA A 258 17.83 30.68 2.13
CA ALA A 258 16.90 31.47 2.93
C ALA A 258 16.96 32.93 2.43
N PRO A 259 15.83 33.63 2.25
CA PRO A 259 15.84 35.06 1.93
C PRO A 259 16.68 35.74 3.00
N ARG A 260 17.73 36.45 2.57
CA ARG A 260 18.50 37.30 3.49
C ARG A 260 17.54 38.33 4.08
N GLY A 261 17.25 38.20 5.37
CA GLY A 261 16.46 39.17 6.09
C GLY A 261 17.11 40.57 5.89
N THR A 262 16.42 41.46 5.23
CA THR A 262 16.74 42.88 5.25
C THR A 262 16.51 43.36 6.67
N HIS A 263 17.57 43.41 7.47
CA HIS A 263 17.59 44.24 8.65
C HIS A 263 17.54 45.69 8.17
N SER A 264 16.34 46.27 8.10
CA SER A 264 16.17 47.72 8.13
C SER A 264 16.36 48.18 9.58
N ARG A 265 17.35 49.02 9.79
CA ARG A 265 17.53 49.80 11.00
C ARG A 265 16.37 50.82 11.19
#